data_55c322d6759c553eaa1e840b965c914c
#
_entry.id   55c322d6759c553eaa1e840b965c914c
#
_cell.length_a   1.000
_cell.length_b   1.000
_cell.length_c   1.000
_cell.angle_alpha   90.00
_cell.angle_beta   90.00
_cell.angle_gamma   90.00
#
_symmetry.space_group_name_H-M   'P 1'
#
loop_
_entity.id
_entity.type
_entity.pdbx_description
1 polymer ?
#
loop_
_entity_poly.entity_id
_entity_poly.type
_entity_poly.pdbx_seq_one_letter_code
_entity_poly.pdbx_strand_id
1 'polypeptide(L)'
;SLPNMVIAEGKNSSQIEALLDLAFSQTSPFAIRYPRGSIEYNCDHKCDVALGKWEFVVNNIDSKVSIITYGNDVCKIEKDINDNHLPYNLINALFIKPIDEELLVSIARLNKPIVVYTNDIIKGGLGDSILECLNKNHINAPVYILGVDDIYVKHGSVLKVKESLGLDLNSLYHFIESIC
;
A
#
# COMPACT_ATOMS: atom_id res chain seq x y z
N SER A 1 5.46 16.92 -9.06
CA SER A 1 4.06 16.46 -8.92
C SER A 1 3.09 17.53 -9.39
N LEU A 2 2.06 17.17 -10.17
CA LEU A 2 1.04 18.11 -10.65
C LEU A 2 0.06 18.43 -9.51
N PRO A 3 -0.34 19.71 -9.33
CA PRO A 3 -1.43 20.09 -8.44
C PRO A 3 -2.74 19.36 -8.82
N ASN A 4 -3.54 19.01 -7.83
CA ASN A 4 -4.84 18.36 -8.00
C ASN A 4 -4.83 17.02 -8.76
N MET A 5 -3.66 16.46 -9.03
CA MET A 5 -3.52 15.16 -9.63
C MET A 5 -3.95 14.07 -8.65
N VAL A 6 -4.86 13.19 -9.07
CA VAL A 6 -5.19 11.96 -8.35
C VAL A 6 -4.29 10.83 -8.87
N ILE A 7 -3.76 10.02 -7.96
CA ILE A 7 -2.94 8.84 -8.32
C ILE A 7 -3.47 7.65 -7.53
N ALA A 8 -3.89 6.61 -8.24
CA ALA A 8 -4.43 5.39 -7.62
C ALA A 8 -3.86 4.13 -8.29
N GLU A 9 -3.83 3.02 -7.54
CA GLU A 9 -3.42 1.70 -8.05
C GLU A 9 -4.33 0.61 -7.46
N GLY A 10 -5.10 -0.04 -8.32
CA GLY A 10 -6.02 -1.11 -7.92
C GLY A 10 -5.29 -2.42 -7.60
N LYS A 11 -5.78 -3.16 -6.60
CA LYS A 11 -5.23 -4.47 -6.21
C LYS A 11 -5.62 -5.60 -7.16
N ASN A 12 -6.72 -5.44 -7.90
CA ASN A 12 -7.27 -6.43 -8.85
C ASN A 12 -8.04 -5.75 -9.99
N SER A 13 -8.52 -6.55 -10.95
CA SER A 13 -9.27 -6.06 -12.11
C SER A 13 -10.54 -5.30 -11.72
N SER A 14 -11.30 -5.79 -10.75
CA SER A 14 -12.54 -5.14 -10.30
C SER A 14 -12.30 -3.75 -9.71
N GLN A 15 -11.20 -3.56 -8.96
CA GLN A 15 -10.82 -2.24 -8.48
C GLN A 15 -10.35 -1.32 -9.62
N ILE A 16 -9.63 -1.86 -10.61
CA ILE A 16 -9.20 -1.07 -11.77
C ILE A 16 -10.40 -0.58 -12.58
N GLU A 17 -11.41 -1.43 -12.79
CA GLU A 17 -12.66 -1.04 -13.45
C GLU A 17 -13.39 0.06 -12.66
N ALA A 18 -13.54 -0.11 -11.34
CA ALA A 18 -14.16 0.90 -10.49
C ALA A 18 -13.37 2.23 -10.46
N LEU A 19 -12.03 2.16 -10.51
CA LEU A 19 -11.18 3.36 -10.64
C LEU A 19 -11.35 4.06 -11.98
N LEU A 20 -11.56 3.32 -13.08
CA LEU A 20 -11.85 3.90 -14.38
C LEU A 20 -13.19 4.64 -14.37
N ASP A 21 -14.24 4.02 -13.84
CA ASP A 21 -15.56 4.65 -13.71
C ASP A 21 -15.47 5.93 -12.86
N LEU A 22 -14.76 5.85 -11.74
CA LEU A 22 -14.52 7.02 -10.88
C LEU A 22 -13.73 8.11 -11.63
N ALA A 23 -12.66 7.76 -12.34
CA ALA A 23 -11.84 8.71 -13.07
C ALA A 23 -12.64 9.48 -14.13
N PHE A 24 -13.52 8.79 -14.86
CA PHE A 24 -14.39 9.44 -15.85
C PHE A 24 -15.45 10.36 -15.23
N SER A 25 -15.78 10.18 -13.97
CA SER A 25 -16.70 11.06 -13.23
C SER A 25 -16.00 12.32 -12.66
N GLN A 26 -14.66 12.37 -12.67
CA GLN A 26 -13.89 13.48 -12.13
C GLN A 26 -13.53 14.52 -13.18
N THR A 27 -13.33 15.75 -12.73
CA THR A 27 -12.82 16.86 -13.57
C THR A 27 -11.33 17.11 -13.38
N SER A 28 -10.73 16.50 -12.36
CA SER A 28 -9.30 16.61 -12.05
C SER A 28 -8.48 15.59 -12.84
N PRO A 29 -7.19 15.87 -13.12
CA PRO A 29 -6.30 14.89 -13.72
C PRO A 29 -6.22 13.62 -12.84
N PHE A 30 -6.38 12.46 -13.46
CA PHE A 30 -6.41 11.17 -12.77
C PHE A 30 -5.43 10.20 -13.43
N ALA A 31 -4.52 9.63 -12.63
CA ALA A 31 -3.59 8.60 -13.06
C ALA A 31 -3.93 7.28 -12.39
N ILE A 32 -4.23 6.27 -13.20
CA ILE A 32 -4.40 4.89 -12.72
C ILE A 32 -3.13 4.13 -13.06
N ARG A 33 -2.50 3.59 -12.04
CA ARG A 33 -1.36 2.69 -12.18
C ARG A 33 -1.86 1.25 -12.23
N TYR A 34 -1.19 0.44 -12.99
CA TYR A 34 -1.46 -0.99 -13.10
C TYR A 34 -0.18 -1.76 -13.40
N PRO A 35 -0.04 -3.01 -12.94
CA PRO A 35 1.16 -3.81 -13.17
C PRO A 35 1.27 -4.22 -14.64
N ARG A 36 2.51 -4.37 -15.11
CA ARG A 36 2.79 -4.99 -16.39
C ARG A 36 2.71 -6.52 -16.26
N GLY A 37 1.74 -7.15 -16.89
CA GLY A 37 1.54 -8.60 -16.87
C GLY A 37 0.14 -9.00 -16.40
N SER A 38 -0.04 -10.30 -16.15
CA SER A 38 -1.29 -10.85 -15.65
C SER A 38 -1.43 -10.65 -14.15
N ILE A 39 -2.65 -10.44 -13.69
CA ILE A 39 -2.97 -10.46 -12.26
C ILE A 39 -3.07 -11.92 -11.84
N GLU A 40 -2.18 -12.37 -10.97
CA GLU A 40 -2.11 -13.77 -10.51
C GLU A 40 -3.21 -14.12 -9.51
N TYR A 41 -3.68 -13.12 -8.75
CA TYR A 41 -4.66 -13.28 -7.68
C TYR A 41 -5.88 -12.39 -7.94
N ASN A 42 -7.02 -13.03 -8.10
CA ASN A 42 -8.30 -12.34 -8.23
C ASN A 42 -9.01 -12.39 -6.88
N CYS A 43 -9.06 -11.27 -6.18
CA CYS A 43 -9.87 -11.15 -4.98
C CYS A 43 -11.30 -10.84 -5.43
N ASP A 44 -12.21 -11.81 -5.32
CA ASP A 44 -13.59 -11.75 -5.84
C ASP A 44 -14.51 -10.76 -5.10
N HIS A 45 -13.98 -9.67 -4.55
CA HIS A 45 -14.79 -8.68 -3.85
C HIS A 45 -15.15 -7.52 -4.79
N LYS A 46 -16.44 -7.29 -4.95
CA LYS A 46 -16.95 -6.07 -5.57
C LYS A 46 -16.54 -4.90 -4.67
N CYS A 47 -15.65 -4.07 -5.16
CA CYS A 47 -15.08 -2.98 -4.38
C CYS A 47 -15.84 -1.69 -4.67
N ASP A 48 -16.42 -1.09 -3.63
CA ASP A 48 -16.84 0.30 -3.70
C ASP A 48 -15.60 1.19 -3.56
N VAL A 49 -15.32 1.98 -4.60
CA VAL A 49 -14.19 2.89 -4.63
C VAL A 49 -14.69 4.31 -4.43
N ALA A 50 -14.24 4.95 -3.37
CA ALA A 50 -14.49 6.37 -3.09
C ALA A 50 -13.18 7.17 -3.17
N LEU A 51 -13.23 8.37 -3.75
CA LEU A 51 -12.06 9.22 -3.95
C LEU A 51 -11.30 9.46 -2.63
N GLY A 52 -10.01 9.16 -2.62
CA GLY A 52 -9.13 9.38 -1.48
C GLY A 52 -9.41 8.46 -0.28
N LYS A 53 -10.17 7.37 -0.45
CA LYS A 53 -10.42 6.41 0.62
C LYS A 53 -9.59 5.14 0.43
N TRP A 54 -9.05 4.64 1.54
CA TRP A 54 -8.34 3.38 1.63
C TRP A 54 -9.26 2.26 2.10
N GLU A 55 -8.81 1.03 1.98
CA GLU A 55 -9.54 -0.15 2.39
C GLU A 55 -8.80 -0.89 3.51
N PHE A 56 -9.52 -1.19 4.59
CA PHE A 56 -9.01 -2.10 5.62
C PHE A 56 -9.29 -3.54 5.15
N VAL A 57 -8.27 -4.21 4.59
CA VAL A 57 -8.40 -5.55 3.98
C VAL A 57 -8.43 -6.63 5.05
N VAL A 58 -7.48 -6.57 5.99
CA VAL A 58 -7.44 -7.46 7.16
C VAL A 58 -7.38 -6.60 8.42
N ASN A 59 -8.41 -6.73 9.25
CA ASN A 59 -8.51 -6.04 10.54
C ASN A 59 -8.44 -7.06 11.68
N ASN A 60 -7.25 -7.25 12.22
CA ASN A 60 -7.00 -8.16 13.32
C ASN A 60 -6.83 -7.35 14.63
N ILE A 61 -7.72 -7.58 15.60
CA ILE A 61 -7.69 -6.86 16.88
C ILE A 61 -6.39 -7.11 17.66
N ASP A 62 -5.81 -8.30 17.51
CA ASP A 62 -4.56 -8.70 18.14
C ASP A 62 -3.33 -8.43 17.27
N SER A 63 -3.49 -7.63 16.21
CA SER A 63 -2.38 -7.33 15.29
C SER A 63 -1.19 -6.74 16.02
N LYS A 64 0.02 -7.14 15.61
CA LYS A 64 1.28 -6.56 16.12
C LYS A 64 1.77 -5.40 15.27
N VAL A 65 1.38 -5.36 14.00
CA VAL A 65 1.81 -4.37 13.01
C VAL A 65 0.68 -4.06 12.05
N SER A 66 0.69 -2.87 11.47
CA SER A 66 -0.19 -2.48 10.35
C SER A 66 0.64 -2.34 9.08
N ILE A 67 0.38 -3.18 8.08
CA ILE A 67 1.01 -3.11 6.77
C ILE A 67 0.16 -2.23 5.87
N ILE A 68 0.74 -1.17 5.31
CA ILE A 68 0.11 -0.28 4.34
C ILE A 68 0.80 -0.51 2.99
N THR A 69 0.05 -0.96 2.01
CA THR A 69 0.55 -1.22 0.65
C THR A 69 -0.54 -0.99 -0.39
N TYR A 70 -0.24 -1.14 -1.67
CA TYR A 70 -1.17 -0.99 -2.78
C TYR A 70 -0.85 -1.95 -3.92
N GLY A 71 -1.77 -2.04 -4.89
CA GLY A 71 -1.59 -2.86 -6.08
C GLY A 71 -1.62 -4.37 -5.79
N ASN A 72 -1.00 -5.16 -6.65
CA ASN A 72 -1.03 -6.63 -6.61
C ASN A 72 -0.50 -7.25 -5.30
N ASP A 73 0.38 -6.56 -4.60
CA ASP A 73 0.96 -7.11 -3.37
C ASP A 73 -0.07 -7.19 -2.24
N VAL A 74 -1.14 -6.39 -2.30
CA VAL A 74 -2.26 -6.45 -1.35
C VAL A 74 -2.85 -7.86 -1.31
N CYS A 75 -3.23 -8.41 -2.46
CA CYS A 75 -3.86 -9.74 -2.53
C CYS A 75 -2.90 -10.86 -2.11
N LYS A 76 -1.60 -10.72 -2.40
CA LYS A 76 -0.58 -11.71 -1.99
C LYS A 76 -0.41 -11.72 -0.48
N ILE A 77 -0.27 -10.54 0.12
CA ILE A 77 -0.11 -10.39 1.56
C ILE A 77 -1.39 -10.81 2.29
N GLU A 78 -2.57 -10.46 1.77
CA GLU A 78 -3.85 -10.92 2.30
C GLU A 78 -3.92 -12.44 2.38
N LYS A 79 -3.54 -13.11 1.29
CA LYS A 79 -3.49 -14.57 1.23
C LYS A 79 -2.53 -15.14 2.26
N ASP A 80 -1.31 -14.62 2.33
CA ASP A 80 -0.30 -15.09 3.29
C ASP A 80 -0.73 -14.89 4.73
N ILE A 81 -1.36 -13.75 5.07
CA ILE A 81 -1.91 -13.49 6.40
C ILE A 81 -2.96 -14.53 6.76
N ASN A 82 -3.89 -14.81 5.84
CA ASN A 82 -4.98 -15.76 6.10
C ASN A 82 -4.48 -17.21 6.18
N ASP A 83 -3.63 -17.64 5.24
CA ASP A 83 -3.12 -19.02 5.18
C ASP A 83 -2.22 -19.37 6.38
N ASN A 84 -1.44 -18.40 6.86
CA ASN A 84 -0.48 -18.60 7.94
C ASN A 84 -0.95 -18.02 9.30
N HIS A 85 -2.18 -17.47 9.37
CA HIS A 85 -2.74 -16.85 10.57
C HIS A 85 -1.82 -15.79 11.19
N LEU A 86 -1.21 -14.94 10.33
CA LEU A 86 -0.28 -13.91 10.79
C LEU A 86 -1.01 -12.81 11.56
N PRO A 87 -0.47 -12.33 12.69
CA PRO A 87 -1.11 -11.31 13.52
C PRO A 87 -0.85 -9.91 12.97
N TYR A 88 -1.26 -9.64 11.73
CA TYR A 88 -1.02 -8.37 11.04
C TYR A 88 -2.33 -7.73 10.59
N ASN A 89 -2.37 -6.41 10.59
CA ASN A 89 -3.36 -5.64 9.85
C ASN A 89 -2.85 -5.42 8.42
N LEU A 90 -3.76 -5.39 7.46
CA LEU A 90 -3.45 -5.05 6.08
C LEU A 90 -4.36 -3.95 5.57
N ILE A 91 -3.77 -2.89 5.08
CA ILE A 91 -4.44 -1.74 4.53
C ILE A 91 -4.05 -1.58 3.06
N ASN A 92 -5.04 -1.52 2.20
CA ASN A 92 -4.87 -1.18 0.79
C ASN A 92 -4.92 0.34 0.62
N ALA A 93 -3.77 0.96 0.41
CA ALA A 93 -3.64 2.38 0.10
C ALA A 93 -3.96 2.64 -1.38
N LEU A 94 -5.15 2.26 -1.81
CA LEU A 94 -5.67 2.37 -3.18
C LEU A 94 -5.39 3.73 -3.81
N PHE A 95 -5.49 4.82 -3.03
CA PHE A 95 -5.12 6.18 -3.43
C PHE A 95 -3.76 6.55 -2.82
N ILE A 96 -2.76 6.68 -3.71
CA ILE A 96 -1.43 7.17 -3.35
C ILE A 96 -1.49 8.69 -3.14
N LYS A 97 -2.38 9.35 -3.90
CA LYS A 97 -2.69 10.79 -3.80
C LYS A 97 -4.14 11.04 -4.22
N PRO A 98 -4.98 11.70 -3.38
CA PRO A 98 -4.70 12.01 -1.97
C PRO A 98 -4.66 10.75 -1.12
N ILE A 99 -3.97 10.79 0.02
CA ILE A 99 -4.00 9.73 1.03
C ILE A 99 -5.29 9.81 1.86
N ASP A 100 -5.71 8.71 2.48
CA ASP A 100 -6.81 8.70 3.45
C ASP A 100 -6.28 9.12 4.82
N GLU A 101 -6.28 10.44 5.10
CA GLU A 101 -5.79 10.99 6.38
C GLU A 101 -6.59 10.43 7.57
N GLU A 102 -7.91 10.25 7.44
CA GLU A 102 -8.77 9.76 8.53
C GLU A 102 -8.42 8.33 8.94
N LEU A 103 -8.33 7.43 7.96
CA LEU A 103 -7.98 6.05 8.23
C LEU A 103 -6.54 5.94 8.75
N LEU A 104 -5.60 6.68 8.15
CA LEU A 104 -4.20 6.71 8.60
C LEU A 104 -4.09 7.16 10.07
N VAL A 105 -4.77 8.23 10.45
CA VAL A 105 -4.78 8.72 11.83
C VAL A 105 -5.37 7.67 12.78
N SER A 106 -6.43 6.98 12.37
CA SER A 106 -7.03 5.92 13.18
C SER A 106 -6.08 4.75 13.42
N ILE A 107 -5.34 4.33 12.38
CA ILE A 107 -4.33 3.26 12.44
C ILE A 107 -3.18 3.69 13.36
N ALA A 108 -2.68 4.90 13.19
CA ALA A 108 -1.55 5.40 13.99
C ALA A 108 -1.88 5.51 15.49
N ARG A 109 -3.15 5.77 15.84
CA ARG A 109 -3.61 5.79 17.24
C ARG A 109 -3.67 4.42 17.91
N LEU A 110 -3.54 3.33 17.15
CA LEU A 110 -3.40 1.98 17.72
C LEU A 110 -2.06 1.79 18.45
N ASN A 111 -1.13 2.72 18.30
CA ASN A 111 0.19 2.69 18.94
C ASN A 111 1.03 1.44 18.57
N LYS A 112 0.82 0.92 17.37
CA LYS A 112 1.52 -0.22 16.81
C LYS A 112 2.43 0.23 15.66
N PRO A 113 3.52 -0.49 15.36
CA PRO A 113 4.34 -0.20 14.19
C PRO A 113 3.50 -0.18 12.89
N ILE A 114 3.82 0.78 12.03
CA ILE A 114 3.28 0.88 10.68
C ILE A 114 4.40 0.57 9.71
N VAL A 115 4.20 -0.43 8.86
CA VAL A 115 5.12 -0.77 7.78
C VAL A 115 4.49 -0.38 6.45
N VAL A 116 5.08 0.63 5.80
CA VAL A 116 4.70 1.05 4.46
C VAL A 116 5.55 0.26 3.47
N TYR A 117 4.91 -0.66 2.76
CA TYR A 117 5.58 -1.54 1.80
C TYR A 117 5.20 -1.14 0.37
N THR A 118 6.19 -0.74 -0.42
CA THR A 118 5.97 -0.25 -1.79
C THR A 118 7.01 -0.78 -2.77
N ASN A 119 6.66 -0.78 -4.07
CA ASN A 119 7.57 -1.11 -5.15
C ASN A 119 8.17 0.16 -5.80
N ASP A 120 7.94 1.31 -5.21
CA ASP A 120 8.39 2.61 -5.69
C ASP A 120 9.60 3.12 -4.92
N ILE A 121 10.20 4.19 -5.44
CA ILE A 121 11.24 4.93 -4.74
C ILE A 121 10.69 5.49 -3.44
N ILE A 122 11.42 5.30 -2.34
CA ILE A 122 11.04 5.76 -0.99
C ILE A 122 10.80 7.27 -0.98
N LYS A 123 11.76 8.04 -1.54
CA LYS A 123 11.70 9.51 -1.55
C LYS A 123 10.59 10.05 -2.45
N GLY A 124 9.73 10.86 -1.90
CA GLY A 124 8.58 11.45 -2.60
C GLY A 124 7.44 10.48 -2.85
N GLY A 125 7.46 9.29 -2.25
CA GLY A 125 6.45 8.25 -2.37
C GLY A 125 5.36 8.33 -1.30
N LEU A 126 4.56 7.26 -1.20
CA LEU A 126 3.48 7.12 -0.22
C LEU A 126 3.98 7.29 1.22
N GLY A 127 5.16 6.75 1.54
CA GLY A 127 5.74 6.82 2.88
C GLY A 127 5.98 8.26 3.34
N ASP A 128 6.49 9.12 2.48
CA ASP A 128 6.70 10.54 2.81
C ASP A 128 5.38 11.26 3.07
N SER A 129 4.34 10.98 2.28
CA SER A 129 3.00 11.54 2.48
C SER A 129 2.38 11.08 3.81
N ILE A 130 2.62 9.84 4.20
CA ILE A 130 2.21 9.29 5.51
C ILE A 130 2.93 10.03 6.65
N LEU A 131 4.25 10.17 6.58
CA LEU A 131 5.03 10.88 7.59
C LEU A 131 4.61 12.35 7.71
N GLU A 132 4.38 13.02 6.58
CA GLU A 132 3.89 14.41 6.55
C GLU A 132 2.53 14.52 7.25
N CYS A 133 1.60 13.63 6.93
CA CYS A 133 0.26 13.60 7.54
C CYS A 133 0.34 13.38 9.07
N LEU A 134 1.12 12.42 9.53
CA LEU A 134 1.28 12.14 10.95
C LEU A 134 1.90 13.33 11.69
N ASN A 135 2.93 13.94 11.10
CA ASN A 135 3.56 15.14 11.68
C ASN A 135 2.59 16.32 11.77
N LYS A 136 1.82 16.58 10.71
CA LYS A 136 0.76 17.62 10.68
C LYS A 136 -0.29 17.41 11.78
N ASN A 137 -0.61 16.15 12.09
CA ASN A 137 -1.59 15.79 13.13
C ASN A 137 -0.96 15.59 14.51
N HIS A 138 0.34 15.89 14.69
CA HIS A 138 1.08 15.71 15.95
C HIS A 138 1.02 14.29 16.52
N ILE A 139 1.03 13.28 15.63
CA ILE A 139 0.99 11.87 16.00
C ILE A 139 2.40 11.30 15.89
N ASN A 140 2.89 10.75 16.99
CA ASN A 140 4.17 10.03 17.02
C ASN A 140 3.88 8.53 16.96
N ALA A 141 4.05 7.93 15.78
CA ALA A 141 3.91 6.50 15.55
C ALA A 141 5.20 5.96 14.90
N PRO A 142 5.64 4.75 15.26
CA PRO A 142 6.79 4.12 14.59
C PRO A 142 6.39 3.72 13.16
N VAL A 143 6.95 4.42 12.17
CA VAL A 143 6.72 4.16 10.74
C VAL A 143 8.00 3.69 10.10
N TYR A 144 7.94 2.56 9.43
CA TYR A 144 9.02 1.97 8.65
C TYR A 144 8.62 1.93 7.18
N ILE A 145 9.48 2.42 6.30
CA ILE A 145 9.21 2.48 4.87
C ILE A 145 10.13 1.48 4.17
N LEU A 146 9.53 0.48 3.53
CA LEU A 146 10.22 -0.48 2.67
C LEU A 146 9.86 -0.16 1.22
N GLY A 147 10.86 0.12 0.43
CA GLY A 147 10.72 0.51 -0.96
C GLY A 147 12.07 0.54 -1.65
N VAL A 148 12.10 1.03 -2.87
CA VAL A 148 13.33 1.14 -3.65
C VAL A 148 14.11 2.38 -3.20
N ASP A 149 15.39 2.20 -2.87
CA ASP A 149 16.30 3.32 -2.64
C ASP A 149 16.50 4.17 -3.89
N ASP A 150 17.08 5.36 -3.73
CA ASP A 150 17.37 6.27 -4.86
C ASP A 150 18.55 5.72 -5.71
N ILE A 151 18.31 4.58 -6.37
CA ILE A 151 19.28 3.86 -7.19
C ILE A 151 18.66 3.44 -8.53
N TYR A 152 19.51 3.21 -9.52
CA TYR A 152 19.08 2.56 -10.76
C TYR A 152 18.90 1.05 -10.55
N VAL A 153 17.65 0.58 -10.69
CA VAL A 153 17.33 -0.84 -10.59
C VAL A 153 17.84 -1.58 -11.81
N LYS A 154 18.60 -2.66 -11.61
CA LYS A 154 19.10 -3.50 -12.69
C LYS A 154 17.96 -4.25 -13.38
N HIS A 155 18.08 -4.44 -14.68
CA HIS A 155 17.13 -5.22 -15.47
C HIS A 155 17.08 -6.68 -15.00
N GLY A 156 15.85 -7.24 -14.88
CA GLY A 156 15.62 -8.62 -14.49
C GLY A 156 14.13 -8.96 -14.42
N SER A 157 13.82 -10.21 -14.09
CA SER A 157 12.43 -10.58 -13.76
C SER A 157 12.02 -9.91 -12.45
N VAL A 158 10.73 -9.58 -12.31
CA VAL A 158 10.19 -8.89 -11.13
C VAL A 158 10.58 -9.60 -9.83
N LEU A 159 10.48 -10.94 -9.79
CA LEU A 159 10.85 -11.72 -8.61
C LEU A 159 12.32 -11.52 -8.23
N LYS A 160 13.24 -11.72 -9.18
CA LYS A 160 14.69 -11.57 -8.94
C LYS A 160 15.07 -10.15 -8.56
N VAL A 161 14.40 -9.15 -9.15
CA VAL A 161 14.61 -7.74 -8.79
C VAL A 161 14.16 -7.49 -7.36
N LYS A 162 12.96 -7.94 -6.97
CA LYS A 162 12.48 -7.81 -5.60
C LYS A 162 13.39 -8.50 -4.59
N GLU A 163 13.82 -9.74 -4.86
CA GLU A 163 14.79 -10.46 -4.03
C GLU A 163 16.10 -9.66 -3.86
N SER A 164 16.64 -9.14 -4.96
CA SER A 164 17.91 -8.38 -4.91
C SER A 164 17.82 -7.05 -4.15
N LEU A 165 16.62 -6.50 -4.01
CA LEU A 165 16.32 -5.26 -3.28
C LEU A 165 15.81 -5.52 -1.86
N GLY A 166 15.64 -6.78 -1.44
CA GLY A 166 15.01 -7.12 -0.17
C GLY A 166 13.53 -6.72 -0.10
N LEU A 167 12.86 -6.68 -1.25
CA LEU A 167 11.44 -6.31 -1.39
C LEU A 167 10.57 -7.51 -1.78
N ASP A 168 11.04 -8.74 -1.63
CA ASP A 168 10.22 -9.93 -1.66
C ASP A 168 9.44 -10.10 -0.35
N LEU A 169 8.36 -10.91 -0.35
CA LEU A 169 7.51 -11.06 0.82
C LEU A 169 8.21 -11.72 2.01
N ASN A 170 9.17 -12.63 1.77
CA ASN A 170 9.95 -13.22 2.85
C ASN A 170 10.78 -12.15 3.57
N SER A 171 11.43 -11.27 2.81
CA SER A 171 12.18 -10.13 3.37
C SER A 171 11.28 -9.19 4.16
N LEU A 172 10.05 -8.92 3.68
CA LEU A 172 9.06 -8.13 4.41
C LEU A 172 8.72 -8.78 5.76
N TYR A 173 8.43 -10.08 5.79
CA TYR A 173 8.04 -10.76 7.03
C TYR A 173 9.21 -10.87 8.01
N HIS A 174 10.41 -11.16 7.55
CA HIS A 174 11.61 -11.13 8.40
C HIS A 174 11.87 -9.75 9.00
N PHE A 175 11.65 -8.69 8.21
CA PHE A 175 11.74 -7.34 8.74
C PHE A 175 10.70 -7.08 9.85
N ILE A 176 9.43 -7.46 9.61
CA ILE A 176 8.37 -7.31 10.61
C ILE A 176 8.69 -8.07 11.90
N GLU A 177 9.17 -9.30 11.79
CA GLU A 177 9.59 -10.10 12.96
C GLU A 177 10.72 -9.43 13.75
N SER A 178 11.59 -8.67 13.09
CA SER A 178 12.71 -7.97 13.75
C SER A 178 12.29 -6.76 14.57
N ILE A 179 11.09 -6.19 14.30
CA ILE A 179 10.58 -4.98 14.97
C ILE A 179 9.41 -5.25 15.93
N CYS A 180 8.88 -6.47 15.96
CA CYS A 180 7.82 -6.95 16.87
C CYS A 180 8.35 -7.80 18.00
#